data_fa282f1903457825e0ff5bcb94aa17ab
#
_entry.id   fa282f1903457825e0ff5bcb94aa17ab
#
_cell.length_a   1.000
_cell.length_b   1.000
_cell.length_c   1.000
_cell.angle_alpha   90.00
_cell.angle_beta   90.00
_cell.angle_gamma   90.00
#
_symmetry.space_group_name_H-M   'P 1'
#
loop_
_entity.id
_entity.type
_entity.pdbx_description
1 polymer ?
#
loop_
_entity_poly.entity_id
_entity_poly.type
_entity_poly.pdbx_seq_one_letter_code
_entity_poly.pdbx_strand_id
1 'polypeptide(L)'
;MHIVTAYSTDPSPEKAALQLQSQMTGCAPRAVLFFASSQYDPQTISESLQKAFPQAQTFGCSTSGEIVSGKMLKNAVVAMGLTDDALEDLNLQIVENIQSDNQVEKAFKGFATHFKENPFSMGVEEYVGLILVDGLRMAEEKLMDRIGELSNLFFIGGSAGDDLKFVQTWVYAN
;
A
#
# COMPACT_ATOMS: atom_id res chain seq x y z
N MET A 1 -10.61 -8.31 -16.73
CA MET A 1 -9.18 -8.46 -16.36
C MET A 1 -9.11 -8.10 -14.89
N HIS A 2 -8.63 -8.99 -14.05
CA HIS A 2 -8.75 -8.86 -12.59
C HIS A 2 -7.69 -7.95 -11.95
N ILE A 3 -6.50 -7.92 -12.53
CA ILE A 3 -5.35 -7.15 -12.06
C ILE A 3 -4.68 -6.47 -13.25
N VAL A 4 -4.37 -5.19 -13.10
CA VAL A 4 -3.67 -4.39 -14.11
C VAL A 4 -2.48 -3.70 -13.46
N THR A 5 -1.33 -3.77 -14.12
CA THR A 5 -0.12 -3.05 -13.67
C THR A 5 0.20 -1.91 -14.63
N ALA A 6 0.66 -0.81 -14.08
CA ALA A 6 1.07 0.37 -14.83
C ALA A 6 2.32 1.00 -14.20
N TYR A 7 3.04 1.80 -14.97
CA TYR A 7 4.19 2.54 -14.47
C TYR A 7 4.36 3.88 -15.19
N SER A 8 5.03 4.81 -14.54
CA SER A 8 5.46 6.07 -15.14
C SER A 8 6.84 6.47 -14.63
N THR A 9 7.62 7.09 -15.51
CA THR A 9 8.90 7.73 -15.18
C THR A 9 8.84 9.25 -15.38
N ASP A 10 7.64 9.80 -15.52
CA ASP A 10 7.46 11.26 -15.64
C ASP A 10 7.80 11.91 -14.29
N PRO A 11 8.66 12.95 -14.27
CA PRO A 11 9.06 13.60 -13.03
C PRO A 11 7.93 14.43 -12.37
N SER A 12 6.85 14.78 -13.10
CA SER A 12 5.67 15.43 -12.55
C SER A 12 4.72 14.39 -11.93
N PRO A 13 4.42 14.46 -10.63
CA PRO A 13 3.48 13.56 -9.99
C PRO A 13 2.11 13.52 -10.67
N GLU A 14 1.61 14.67 -11.12
CA GLU A 14 0.32 14.80 -11.77
C GLU A 14 0.29 14.07 -13.13
N LYS A 15 1.36 14.27 -13.93
CA LYS A 15 1.48 13.58 -15.22
C LYS A 15 1.69 12.09 -15.02
N ALA A 16 2.49 11.71 -14.04
CA ALA A 16 2.72 10.32 -13.69
C ALA A 16 1.38 9.63 -13.33
N ALA A 17 0.58 10.21 -12.48
CA ALA A 17 -0.74 9.67 -12.11
C ALA A 17 -1.69 9.53 -13.31
N LEU A 18 -1.71 10.53 -14.21
CA LEU A 18 -2.51 10.46 -15.44
C LEU A 18 -2.02 9.37 -16.41
N GLN A 19 -0.70 9.15 -16.50
CA GLN A 19 -0.14 8.07 -17.30
C GLN A 19 -0.50 6.69 -16.72
N LEU A 20 -0.50 6.53 -15.39
CA LEU A 20 -0.98 5.30 -14.75
C LEU A 20 -2.45 5.07 -15.06
N GLN A 21 -3.29 6.09 -14.90
CA GLN A 21 -4.71 6.01 -15.20
C GLN A 21 -4.96 5.62 -16.67
N SER A 22 -4.22 6.23 -17.61
CA SER A 22 -4.37 5.92 -19.03
C SER A 22 -4.00 4.47 -19.37
N GLN A 23 -2.99 3.90 -18.71
CA GLN A 23 -2.59 2.49 -18.88
C GLN A 23 -3.60 1.52 -18.27
N MET A 24 -4.41 1.97 -17.31
CA MET A 24 -5.49 1.20 -16.70
C MET A 24 -6.86 1.48 -17.34
N THR A 25 -6.89 2.08 -18.52
CA THR A 25 -8.16 2.37 -19.25
C THR A 25 -8.96 1.09 -19.47
N GLY A 26 -10.26 1.15 -19.15
CA GLY A 26 -11.16 -0.01 -19.21
C GLY A 26 -11.11 -0.91 -17.97
N CYS A 27 -10.28 -0.56 -16.98
CA CYS A 27 -10.28 -1.16 -15.66
C CYS A 27 -10.86 -0.16 -14.67
N ALA A 28 -11.80 -0.58 -13.85
CA ALA A 28 -12.32 0.20 -12.73
C ALA A 28 -11.79 -0.42 -11.43
N PRO A 29 -10.58 -0.02 -10.96
CA PRO A 29 -10.01 -0.63 -9.78
C PRO A 29 -10.78 -0.20 -8.51
N ARG A 30 -11.03 -1.15 -7.63
CA ARG A 30 -11.49 -0.91 -6.25
C ARG A 30 -10.33 -0.41 -5.37
N ALA A 31 -9.13 -0.92 -5.68
CA ALA A 31 -7.92 -0.58 -4.96
C ALA A 31 -6.75 -0.34 -5.92
N VAL A 32 -5.88 0.61 -5.58
CA VAL A 32 -4.62 0.86 -6.29
C VAL A 32 -3.48 0.83 -5.29
N LEU A 33 -2.71 -0.25 -5.32
CA LEU A 33 -1.44 -0.34 -4.61
C LEU A 33 -0.35 0.30 -5.46
N PHE A 34 0.43 1.23 -4.90
CA PHE A 34 1.51 1.88 -5.63
C PHE A 34 2.82 1.93 -4.85
N PHE A 35 3.91 1.95 -5.60
CA PHE A 35 5.26 2.13 -5.11
C PHE A 35 5.89 3.29 -5.86
N ALA A 36 6.29 4.34 -5.15
CA ALA A 36 6.77 5.58 -5.74
C ALA A 36 8.18 5.91 -5.28
N SER A 37 9.02 6.36 -6.21
CA SER A 37 10.35 6.87 -5.88
C SER A 37 10.26 7.98 -4.82
N SER A 38 11.21 7.97 -3.90
CA SER A 38 11.38 9.02 -2.88
C SER A 38 11.69 10.42 -3.48
N GLN A 39 11.82 10.53 -4.79
CA GLN A 39 12.03 11.81 -5.47
C GLN A 39 10.72 12.57 -5.73
N TYR A 40 9.58 11.89 -5.74
CA TYR A 40 8.30 12.58 -5.81
C TYR A 40 7.99 13.28 -4.47
N ASP A 41 7.42 14.48 -4.56
CA ASP A 41 6.81 15.09 -3.39
C ASP A 41 5.68 14.19 -2.87
N PRO A 42 5.76 13.74 -1.60
CA PRO A 42 4.88 12.70 -1.10
C PRO A 42 3.41 13.12 -1.05
N GLN A 43 3.13 14.36 -0.73
CA GLN A 43 1.76 14.87 -0.72
C GLN A 43 1.22 14.95 -2.14
N THR A 44 1.99 15.52 -3.06
CA THR A 44 1.56 15.73 -4.44
C THR A 44 1.31 14.43 -5.16
N ILE A 45 2.18 13.41 -5.01
CA ILE A 45 1.98 12.11 -5.67
C ILE A 45 0.74 11.39 -5.10
N SER A 46 0.54 11.41 -3.79
CA SER A 46 -0.62 10.80 -3.14
C SER A 46 -1.93 11.44 -3.59
N GLU A 47 -2.02 12.79 -3.55
CA GLU A 47 -3.20 13.53 -4.01
C GLU A 47 -3.48 13.33 -5.50
N SER A 48 -2.41 13.26 -6.32
CA SER A 48 -2.55 13.06 -7.77
C SER A 48 -3.10 11.68 -8.09
N LEU A 49 -2.65 10.64 -7.38
CA LEU A 49 -3.19 9.30 -7.51
C LEU A 49 -4.63 9.20 -7.05
N GLN A 50 -4.98 9.83 -5.93
CA GLN A 50 -6.37 9.87 -5.47
C GLN A 50 -7.29 10.59 -6.49
N LYS A 51 -6.83 11.67 -7.09
CA LYS A 51 -7.58 12.38 -8.15
C LYS A 51 -7.70 11.54 -9.43
N ALA A 52 -6.66 10.80 -9.79
CA ALA A 52 -6.69 9.92 -10.97
C ALA A 52 -7.59 8.69 -10.77
N PHE A 53 -7.72 8.20 -9.53
CA PHE A 53 -8.52 7.02 -9.19
C PHE A 53 -9.56 7.32 -8.09
N PRO A 54 -10.53 8.22 -8.33
CA PRO A 54 -11.40 8.77 -7.29
C PRO A 54 -12.39 7.74 -6.68
N GLN A 55 -12.55 6.57 -7.32
CA GLN A 55 -13.41 5.49 -6.84
C GLN A 55 -12.62 4.36 -6.15
N ALA A 56 -11.28 4.41 -6.20
CA ALA A 56 -10.42 3.40 -5.61
C ALA A 56 -9.83 3.88 -4.28
N GLN A 57 -9.62 2.96 -3.36
CA GLN A 57 -8.72 3.20 -2.24
C GLN A 57 -7.28 3.15 -2.77
N THR A 58 -6.52 4.23 -2.58
CA THR A 58 -5.12 4.29 -3.02
C THR A 58 -4.19 4.17 -1.83
N PHE A 59 -3.22 3.26 -1.89
CA PHE A 59 -2.26 3.03 -0.81
C PHE A 59 -0.94 2.51 -1.36
N GLY A 60 0.12 2.72 -0.61
CA GLY A 60 1.46 2.35 -1.07
C GLY A 60 2.56 2.87 -0.16
N CYS A 61 3.78 2.88 -0.67
CA CYS A 61 4.91 3.46 0.05
C CYS A 61 5.99 4.03 -0.89
N SER A 62 6.89 4.81 -0.32
CA SER A 62 8.11 5.24 -1.01
C SER A 62 9.11 4.10 -1.11
N THR A 63 9.97 4.15 -2.14
CA THR A 63 10.89 3.06 -2.47
C THR A 63 12.28 3.57 -2.85
N SER A 64 13.23 2.63 -2.90
CA SER A 64 14.61 2.86 -3.39
C SER A 64 14.82 2.38 -4.82
N GLY A 65 13.74 2.05 -5.51
CA GLY A 65 13.71 1.56 -6.89
C GLY A 65 12.45 0.74 -7.14
N GLU A 66 11.89 0.83 -8.33
CA GLU A 66 10.60 0.28 -8.66
C GLU A 66 10.75 -0.91 -9.62
N ILE A 67 9.94 -1.95 -9.40
CA ILE A 67 9.93 -3.15 -10.23
C ILE A 67 8.53 -3.33 -10.81
N VAL A 68 8.48 -3.51 -12.10
CA VAL A 68 7.29 -3.94 -12.84
C VAL A 68 7.69 -5.04 -13.81
N SER A 69 6.74 -5.88 -14.24
CA SER A 69 7.03 -7.04 -15.09
C SER A 69 8.08 -6.77 -16.18
N GLY A 70 9.23 -7.44 -16.07
CA GLY A 70 10.33 -7.34 -17.01
C GLY A 70 11.19 -6.08 -16.93
N LYS A 71 10.98 -5.19 -15.94
CA LYS A 71 11.68 -3.92 -15.82
C LYS A 71 12.07 -3.62 -14.37
N MET A 72 13.27 -3.08 -14.20
CA MET A 72 13.71 -2.40 -13.00
C MET A 72 13.85 -0.92 -13.34
N LEU A 73 13.17 -0.07 -12.58
CA LEU A 73 13.06 1.36 -12.82
C LEU A 73 13.71 2.15 -11.68
N LYS A 74 14.01 3.40 -11.97
CA LYS A 74 14.41 4.41 -10.98
C LYS A 74 13.64 5.69 -11.25
N ASN A 75 13.40 6.45 -10.19
CA ASN A 75 12.68 7.72 -10.28
C ASN A 75 11.31 7.55 -10.95
N ALA A 76 10.63 6.47 -10.58
CA ALA A 76 9.38 6.06 -11.21
C ALA A 76 8.26 5.93 -10.17
N VAL A 77 7.06 5.71 -10.65
CA VAL A 77 5.97 5.16 -9.87
C VAL A 77 5.44 3.94 -10.61
N VAL A 78 5.24 2.86 -9.89
CA VAL A 78 4.55 1.66 -10.37
C VAL A 78 3.27 1.47 -9.59
N ALA A 79 2.22 0.99 -10.24
CA ALA A 79 0.93 0.76 -9.61
C ALA A 79 0.30 -0.54 -10.07
N MET A 80 -0.45 -1.16 -9.17
CA MET A 80 -1.28 -2.33 -9.42
C MET A 80 -2.72 -1.99 -9.06
N GLY A 81 -3.60 -1.98 -10.07
CA GLY A 81 -5.03 -1.84 -9.90
C GLY A 81 -5.69 -3.21 -9.71
N LEU A 82 -6.47 -3.33 -8.64
CA LEU A 82 -7.25 -4.51 -8.27
C LEU A 82 -8.73 -4.21 -8.50
N THR A 83 -9.39 -4.99 -9.35
CA THR A 83 -10.84 -4.85 -9.61
C THR A 83 -11.67 -5.69 -8.65
N ASP A 84 -13.00 -5.51 -8.67
CA ASP A 84 -13.95 -6.31 -7.89
C ASP A 84 -13.83 -7.82 -8.14
N ASP A 85 -13.37 -8.23 -9.32
CA ASP A 85 -13.12 -9.66 -9.63
C ASP A 85 -11.86 -10.21 -8.93
N ALA A 86 -10.94 -9.34 -8.52
CA ALA A 86 -9.68 -9.73 -7.86
C ALA A 86 -9.73 -9.52 -6.34
N LEU A 87 -10.62 -8.63 -5.88
CA LEU A 87 -10.67 -8.19 -4.49
C LEU A 87 -12.12 -7.95 -4.09
N GLU A 88 -12.67 -8.82 -3.27
CA GLU A 88 -14.06 -8.72 -2.82
C GLU A 88 -14.28 -7.55 -1.87
N ASP A 89 -13.38 -7.37 -0.91
CA ASP A 89 -13.43 -6.27 0.06
C ASP A 89 -12.04 -5.85 0.51
N LEU A 90 -11.90 -4.63 0.99
CA LEU A 90 -10.65 -4.06 1.48
C LEU A 90 -10.92 -3.13 2.65
N ASN A 91 -10.11 -3.25 3.69
CA ASN A 91 -10.07 -2.28 4.77
C ASN A 91 -8.64 -1.83 5.04
N LEU A 92 -8.42 -0.54 5.09
CA LEU A 92 -7.13 0.08 5.40
C LEU A 92 -7.14 0.59 6.85
N GLN A 93 -6.10 0.29 7.60
CA GLN A 93 -5.89 0.81 8.95
C GLN A 93 -4.52 1.47 9.03
N ILE A 94 -4.46 2.68 9.57
CA ILE A 94 -3.22 3.43 9.77
C ILE A 94 -2.79 3.27 11.23
N VAL A 95 -1.53 2.89 11.42
CA VAL A 95 -0.89 2.81 12.74
C VAL A 95 0.19 3.89 12.82
N GLU A 96 -0.15 5.04 13.40
CA GLU A 96 0.75 6.21 13.45
C GLU A 96 1.96 6.00 14.36
N ASN A 97 1.80 5.28 15.45
CA ASN A 97 2.87 5.00 16.39
C ASN A 97 2.95 3.51 16.72
N ILE A 98 3.76 2.82 15.93
CA ILE A 98 3.99 1.37 16.02
C ILE A 98 4.62 0.95 17.35
N GLN A 99 5.29 1.85 18.04
CA GLN A 99 5.91 1.58 19.36
C GLN A 99 4.90 1.65 20.51
N SER A 100 3.73 2.23 20.27
CA SER A 100 2.66 2.30 21.27
C SER A 100 1.85 0.99 21.27
N ASP A 101 1.78 0.34 22.41
CA ASP A 101 1.27 -1.03 22.57
C ASP A 101 -0.20 -1.22 22.19
N ASN A 102 -0.99 -0.15 22.10
CA ASN A 102 -2.44 -0.26 21.80
C ASN A 102 -2.84 0.13 20.37
N GLN A 103 -1.90 0.58 19.54
CA GLN A 103 -2.24 1.05 18.18
C GLN A 103 -2.49 -0.10 17.22
N VAL A 104 -1.72 -1.18 17.33
CA VAL A 104 -1.90 -2.39 16.52
C VAL A 104 -3.25 -3.05 16.86
N GLU A 105 -3.56 -3.17 18.17
CA GLU A 105 -4.87 -3.70 18.60
C GLU A 105 -6.04 -2.84 18.11
N LYS A 106 -5.86 -1.52 18.07
CA LYS A 106 -6.88 -0.62 17.55
C LYS A 106 -7.12 -0.88 16.06
N ALA A 107 -6.07 -1.09 15.28
CA ALA A 107 -6.18 -1.46 13.87
C ALA A 107 -6.93 -2.80 13.70
N PHE A 108 -6.57 -3.82 14.49
CA PHE A 108 -7.25 -5.11 14.45
C PHE A 108 -8.73 -5.05 14.89
N LYS A 109 -9.08 -4.18 15.83
CA LYS A 109 -10.49 -3.89 16.15
C LYS A 109 -11.21 -3.22 14.98
N GLY A 110 -10.51 -2.36 14.22
CA GLY A 110 -11.02 -1.77 12.98
C GLY A 110 -11.35 -2.85 11.95
N PHE A 111 -10.45 -3.79 11.72
CA PHE A 111 -10.68 -4.94 10.83
C PHE A 111 -11.86 -5.79 11.30
N ALA A 112 -11.88 -6.16 12.59
CA ALA A 112 -12.99 -6.93 13.17
C ALA A 112 -14.34 -6.24 12.99
N THR A 113 -14.39 -4.93 13.11
CA THR A 113 -15.61 -4.14 12.94
C THR A 113 -16.07 -4.11 11.49
N HIS A 114 -15.13 -3.92 10.56
CA HIS A 114 -15.42 -3.84 9.13
C HIS A 114 -15.89 -5.17 8.57
N PHE A 115 -15.10 -6.22 8.76
CA PHE A 115 -15.39 -7.57 8.26
C PHE A 115 -16.43 -8.32 9.10
N LYS A 116 -16.79 -7.80 10.27
CA LYS A 116 -17.72 -8.43 11.24
C LYS A 116 -17.27 -9.82 11.69
N GLU A 117 -15.97 -10.02 11.75
CA GLU A 117 -15.32 -11.28 12.08
C GLU A 117 -14.12 -11.06 12.99
N ASN A 118 -13.85 -12.02 13.87
CA ASN A 118 -12.67 -11.97 14.70
C ASN A 118 -11.42 -12.29 13.87
N PRO A 119 -10.36 -11.47 13.87
CA PRO A 119 -9.14 -11.70 13.10
C PRO A 119 -8.47 -13.07 13.33
N PHE A 120 -8.62 -13.68 14.52
CA PHE A 120 -8.17 -15.04 14.76
C PHE A 120 -8.97 -16.12 14.06
N SER A 121 -10.23 -15.84 13.73
CA SER A 121 -11.15 -16.76 13.07
C SER A 121 -11.16 -16.62 11.56
N MET A 122 -10.59 -15.53 11.04
CA MET A 122 -10.48 -15.28 9.59
C MET A 122 -9.70 -16.39 8.90
N GLY A 123 -10.27 -16.96 7.84
CA GLY A 123 -9.66 -18.05 7.09
C GLY A 123 -8.50 -17.58 6.22
N VAL A 124 -7.37 -18.27 6.27
CA VAL A 124 -6.18 -17.97 5.44
C VAL A 124 -6.41 -18.18 3.93
N GLU A 125 -7.48 -18.87 3.56
CA GLU A 125 -7.92 -19.08 2.18
C GLU A 125 -8.71 -17.88 1.64
N GLU A 126 -9.27 -17.03 2.53
CA GLU A 126 -10.17 -15.93 2.20
C GLU A 126 -9.53 -14.56 2.42
N TYR A 127 -8.63 -14.47 3.41
CA TYR A 127 -8.01 -13.21 3.82
C TYR A 127 -6.50 -13.24 3.73
N VAL A 128 -5.91 -12.13 3.35
CA VAL A 128 -4.47 -11.87 3.42
C VAL A 128 -4.24 -10.47 3.98
N GLY A 129 -3.28 -10.34 4.89
CA GLY A 129 -2.81 -9.05 5.38
C GLY A 129 -1.73 -8.48 4.47
N LEU A 130 -1.83 -7.18 4.17
CA LEU A 130 -0.76 -6.44 3.54
C LEU A 130 -0.24 -5.40 4.53
N ILE A 131 1.08 -5.34 4.68
CA ILE A 131 1.76 -4.44 5.62
C ILE A 131 2.78 -3.57 4.88
N LEU A 132 2.69 -2.27 5.09
CA LEU A 132 3.70 -1.31 4.65
C LEU A 132 4.17 -0.52 5.86
N VAL A 133 5.47 -0.48 6.09
CA VAL A 133 6.06 0.09 7.31
C VAL A 133 7.03 1.22 6.96
N ASP A 134 7.09 2.24 7.80
CA ASP A 134 8.17 3.22 7.78
C ASP A 134 9.49 2.54 8.17
N GLY A 135 10.35 2.27 7.20
CA GLY A 135 11.59 1.51 7.39
C GLY A 135 12.62 2.17 8.29
N LEU A 136 12.47 3.48 8.59
CA LEU A 136 13.38 4.19 9.49
C LEU A 136 13.00 4.05 10.97
N ARG A 137 11.85 3.45 11.28
CA ARG A 137 11.40 3.24 12.66
C ARG A 137 12.01 2.02 13.32
N MET A 138 12.60 1.09 12.55
CA MET A 138 13.18 -0.16 13.04
C MET A 138 12.28 -0.91 14.04
N ALA A 139 11.00 -1.02 13.70
CA ALA A 139 9.96 -1.58 14.57
C ALA A 139 9.26 -2.80 13.96
N GLU A 140 9.81 -3.32 12.85
CA GLU A 140 9.22 -4.41 12.09
C GLU A 140 9.06 -5.69 12.94
N GLU A 141 10.11 -6.07 13.68
CA GLU A 141 10.09 -7.27 14.52
C GLU A 141 8.98 -7.18 15.59
N LYS A 142 8.97 -6.08 16.35
CA LYS A 142 7.93 -5.83 17.37
C LYS A 142 6.52 -5.83 16.78
N LEU A 143 6.36 -5.25 15.57
CA LEU A 143 5.10 -5.22 14.86
C LEU A 143 4.64 -6.62 14.48
N MET A 144 5.54 -7.43 13.91
CA MET A 144 5.21 -8.79 13.48
C MET A 144 4.89 -9.70 14.67
N ASP A 145 5.61 -9.58 15.76
CA ASP A 145 5.30 -10.29 17.01
C ASP A 145 3.88 -9.95 17.48
N ARG A 146 3.55 -8.65 17.48
CA ARG A 146 2.23 -8.19 17.92
C ARG A 146 1.11 -8.64 17.00
N ILE A 147 1.33 -8.66 15.69
CA ILE A 147 0.38 -9.19 14.70
C ILE A 147 0.14 -10.69 14.93
N GLY A 148 1.21 -11.46 15.19
CA GLY A 148 1.10 -12.88 15.49
C GLY A 148 0.30 -13.20 16.75
N GLU A 149 0.25 -12.26 17.73
CA GLU A 149 -0.61 -12.38 18.90
C GLU A 149 -2.08 -12.06 18.62
N LEU A 150 -2.40 -11.39 17.53
CA LEU A 150 -3.73 -10.87 17.21
C LEU A 150 -4.41 -11.59 16.04
N SER A 151 -3.68 -12.38 15.27
CA SER A 151 -4.22 -13.03 14.07
C SER A 151 -3.38 -14.24 13.65
N ASN A 152 -4.02 -15.21 12.99
CA ASN A 152 -3.38 -16.33 12.32
C ASN A 152 -3.22 -16.13 10.80
N LEU A 153 -3.58 -14.95 10.28
CA LEU A 153 -3.49 -14.66 8.86
C LEU A 153 -2.04 -14.58 8.36
N PHE A 154 -1.86 -14.87 7.08
CA PHE A 154 -0.60 -14.56 6.40
C PHE A 154 -0.53 -13.07 6.09
N PHE A 155 0.64 -12.49 6.36
CA PHE A 155 0.94 -11.12 6.01
C PHE A 155 2.07 -11.07 4.99
N ILE A 156 1.90 -10.23 3.97
CA ILE A 156 2.92 -9.88 2.99
C ILE A 156 3.18 -8.39 3.05
N GLY A 157 4.35 -7.94 2.67
CA GLY A 157 4.66 -6.52 2.64
C GLY A 157 6.14 -6.23 2.80
N GLY A 158 6.44 -5.04 3.27
CA GLY A 158 7.80 -4.59 3.46
C GLY A 158 7.91 -3.18 3.99
N SER A 159 9.14 -2.74 4.16
CA SER A 159 9.48 -1.42 4.65
C SER A 159 9.68 -0.43 3.50
N ALA A 160 9.16 0.78 3.67
CA ALA A 160 9.38 1.89 2.76
C ALA A 160 10.86 2.29 2.70
N GLY A 161 11.32 2.72 1.53
CA GLY A 161 12.69 3.14 1.28
C GLY A 161 12.79 4.59 0.79
N ASP A 162 14.02 5.13 0.77
CA ASP A 162 14.32 6.51 0.36
C ASP A 162 15.64 6.65 -0.44
N ASP A 163 15.94 5.70 -1.31
CA ASP A 163 17.19 5.65 -2.08
C ASP A 163 18.47 5.60 -1.21
N LEU A 164 18.39 4.94 -0.06
CA LEU A 164 19.48 4.82 0.91
C LEU A 164 19.96 6.15 1.49
N LYS A 165 19.14 7.17 1.44
CA LYS A 165 19.45 8.48 2.06
C LYS A 165 19.31 8.45 3.58
N PHE A 166 18.46 7.53 4.10
CA PHE A 166 18.14 7.36 5.53
C PHE A 166 17.63 8.66 6.18
N VAL A 167 16.85 9.42 5.43
CA VAL A 167 16.30 10.71 5.86
C VAL A 167 14.83 10.60 6.17
N GLN A 168 14.04 10.06 5.23
CA GLN A 168 12.60 9.97 5.38
C GLN A 168 11.97 8.95 4.43
N THR A 169 11.09 8.13 4.97
CA THR A 169 10.24 7.22 4.20
C THR A 169 8.77 7.55 4.39
N TRP A 170 7.94 7.16 3.44
CA TRP A 170 6.52 7.48 3.43
C TRP A 170 5.68 6.23 3.21
N VAL A 171 4.61 6.12 3.97
CA VAL A 171 3.52 5.16 3.75
C VAL A 171 2.26 5.96 3.45
N TYR A 172 1.54 5.58 2.42
CA TYR A 172 0.36 6.28 1.92
C TYR A 172 -0.89 5.44 2.11
N ALA A 173 -1.98 6.09 2.51
CA ALA A 173 -3.32 5.51 2.57
C ALA A 173 -4.37 6.62 2.39
N ASN A 174 -5.26 6.48 1.40
CA ASN A 174 -6.33 7.42 1.07
C ASN A 174 -7.65 6.69 0.86
#